data_289766cd6158cf27c3a71047791ff01a
#
_entry.id   289766cd6158cf27c3a71047791ff01a
#
_cell.length_a   1.000
_cell.length_b   1.000
_cell.length_c   1.000
_cell.angle_alpha   90.00
_cell.angle_beta   90.00
_cell.angle_gamma   90.00
#
_symmetry.space_group_name_H-M   'P 1'
#
loop_
_entity.id
_entity.type
_entity.pdbx_description
1 polymer ?
#
loop_
_entity_poly.entity_id
_entity_poly.type
_entity_poly.pdbx_seq_one_letter_code
_entity_poly.pdbx_strand_id
1 'polypeptide(L)'
;LEEQLYQNNVDMCWIGDDCFPDGLKKMNTGNIPAVLFYKGNYKLLQNKCVGFTGSRKVSDSGIRITDSSASQLSSDGIAVISGYAKGVDITAHKAALQSGGSTVFVIVEGILKNRVKGEVKELLNDKNHLFVSQFLPNLAWSASNAMKRNNTIIGLSDAMILIESGMNGGTFNAGEQSLKNKKPLFVVEYGVSKPTAEGNAFFLQHGGMPLRGDKNGKPILKRVYSALEKNETKESYEQLSFNLG
;
A
#
# COMPACT_ATOMS: atom_id res chain seq x y z
N LEU A 1 6.33 14.30 -24.91
CA LEU A 1 5.99 13.62 -23.65
C LEU A 1 5.41 14.63 -22.65
N GLU A 2 6.05 15.76 -22.43
CA GLU A 2 5.60 16.82 -21.51
C GLU A 2 4.17 17.25 -21.82
N GLU A 3 3.86 17.55 -23.09
CA GLU A 3 2.50 17.88 -23.50
C GLU A 3 1.48 16.77 -23.21
N GLN A 4 1.86 15.50 -23.40
CA GLN A 4 1.00 14.37 -23.07
C GLN A 4 0.72 14.26 -21.56
N LEU A 5 1.72 14.52 -20.73
CA LEU A 5 1.55 14.54 -19.27
C LEU A 5 0.60 15.67 -18.87
N TYR A 6 0.84 16.88 -19.36
CA TYR A 6 -0.01 18.05 -19.10
C TYR A 6 -1.47 17.82 -19.50
N GLN A 7 -1.71 17.36 -20.74
CA GLN A 7 -3.06 17.09 -21.26
C GLN A 7 -3.81 16.00 -20.47
N ASN A 8 -3.09 15.12 -19.78
CA ASN A 8 -3.67 14.05 -18.95
C ASN A 8 -3.72 14.37 -17.46
N ASN A 9 -3.37 15.60 -17.05
CA ASN A 9 -3.24 16.03 -15.65
C ASN A 9 -2.33 15.09 -14.85
N VAL A 10 -1.15 14.79 -15.40
CA VAL A 10 -0.13 13.98 -14.78
C VAL A 10 1.01 14.89 -14.35
N ASP A 11 1.32 14.85 -13.07
CA ASP A 11 2.49 15.51 -12.50
C ASP A 11 3.59 14.51 -12.18
N MET A 12 4.77 15.00 -11.81
CA MET A 12 5.90 14.17 -11.39
C MET A 12 6.65 14.80 -10.22
N CYS A 13 7.36 13.95 -9.48
CA CYS A 13 8.17 14.34 -8.35
C CYS A 13 9.48 13.54 -8.37
N TRP A 14 10.62 14.23 -8.27
CA TRP A 14 11.96 13.63 -8.28
C TRP A 14 12.42 13.30 -6.87
N ILE A 15 13.34 12.34 -6.74
CA ILE A 15 13.91 11.94 -5.44
C ILE A 15 14.60 13.09 -4.69
N GLY A 16 15.07 14.11 -5.40
CA GLY A 16 15.69 15.32 -4.84
C GLY A 16 14.70 16.40 -4.40
N ASP A 17 13.44 16.29 -4.77
CA ASP A 17 12.42 17.29 -4.46
C ASP A 17 11.92 17.14 -3.01
N ASP A 18 11.51 18.25 -2.40
CA ASP A 18 10.89 18.26 -1.07
C ASP A 18 9.57 17.47 -1.02
N CYS A 19 8.86 17.44 -2.15
CA CYS A 19 7.63 16.67 -2.27
C CYS A 19 7.85 15.16 -2.33
N PHE A 20 9.07 14.66 -2.60
CA PHE A 20 9.29 13.22 -2.73
C PHE A 20 9.14 12.50 -1.38
N PRO A 21 8.34 11.43 -1.30
CA PRO A 21 7.98 10.79 -0.03
C PRO A 21 9.20 10.26 0.74
N ASP A 22 9.37 10.70 1.98
CA ASP A 22 10.50 10.31 2.83
C ASP A 22 10.54 8.82 3.13
N GLY A 23 9.39 8.17 3.23
CA GLY A 23 9.32 6.73 3.41
C GLY A 23 9.98 5.94 2.28
N LEU A 24 9.99 6.48 1.05
CA LEU A 24 10.75 5.93 -0.07
C LEU A 24 12.24 6.24 0.03
N LYS A 25 12.62 7.48 0.40
CA LYS A 25 14.03 7.87 0.59
C LYS A 25 14.73 7.02 1.65
N LYS A 26 14.00 6.63 2.70
CA LYS A 26 14.50 5.84 3.86
C LYS A 26 14.54 4.32 3.61
N MET A 27 14.18 3.83 2.43
CA MET A 27 14.21 2.38 2.14
C MET A 27 15.64 1.82 2.07
N ASN A 28 15.85 0.68 2.72
CA ASN A 28 17.16 -0.02 2.76
C ASN A 28 17.45 -0.82 1.48
N THR A 29 16.53 -0.95 0.56
CA THR A 29 16.69 -1.70 -0.68
C THR A 29 17.01 -0.75 -1.82
N GLY A 30 18.06 -1.05 -2.61
CA GLY A 30 18.56 -0.20 -3.70
C GLY A 30 17.63 0.00 -4.91
N ASN A 31 16.33 -0.13 -4.75
CA ASN A 31 15.30 0.03 -5.77
C ASN A 31 14.38 1.23 -5.49
N ILE A 32 14.94 2.31 -4.93
CA ILE A 32 14.20 3.57 -4.77
C ILE A 32 13.99 4.16 -6.17
N PRO A 33 12.75 4.49 -6.56
CA PRO A 33 12.51 5.14 -7.84
C PRO A 33 13.11 6.55 -7.85
N ALA A 34 13.77 6.93 -8.94
CA ALA A 34 14.29 8.28 -9.09
C ALA A 34 13.17 9.32 -9.33
N VAL A 35 12.03 8.88 -9.84
CA VAL A 35 10.89 9.71 -10.17
C VAL A 35 9.58 8.97 -9.91
N LEU A 36 8.58 9.71 -9.45
CA LEU A 36 7.19 9.27 -9.37
C LEU A 36 6.35 10.12 -10.31
N PHE A 37 5.59 9.47 -11.19
CA PHE A 37 4.51 10.09 -11.95
C PHE A 37 3.20 9.86 -11.22
N TYR A 38 2.36 10.89 -11.11
CA TYR A 38 1.13 10.77 -10.35
C TYR A 38 -0.04 11.55 -11.00
N LYS A 39 -1.25 11.09 -10.71
CA LYS A 39 -2.50 11.72 -11.14
C LYS A 39 -3.54 11.62 -10.02
N GLY A 40 -4.12 12.75 -9.64
CA GLY A 40 -5.10 12.87 -8.57
C GLY A 40 -4.56 13.62 -7.35
N ASN A 41 -5.08 13.34 -6.18
CA ASN A 41 -4.79 14.08 -4.95
C ASN A 41 -3.47 13.64 -4.29
N TYR A 42 -2.37 14.32 -4.61
CA TYR A 42 -1.05 14.03 -4.05
C TYR A 42 -0.95 14.21 -2.53
N LYS A 43 -1.80 15.08 -1.95
CA LYS A 43 -1.83 15.32 -0.49
C LYS A 43 -2.16 14.06 0.31
N LEU A 44 -2.74 13.03 -0.31
CA LEU A 44 -2.99 11.75 0.34
C LEU A 44 -1.72 11.06 0.85
N LEU A 45 -0.56 11.34 0.27
CA LEU A 45 0.74 10.83 0.72
C LEU A 45 1.31 11.56 1.95
N GLN A 46 0.67 12.66 2.37
CA GLN A 46 1.00 13.38 3.61
C GLN A 46 0.21 12.85 4.82
N ASN A 47 -0.82 12.04 4.59
CA ASN A 47 -1.61 11.39 5.63
C ASN A 47 -0.97 10.07 6.03
N LYS A 48 -1.42 9.50 7.16
CA LYS A 48 -1.10 8.11 7.52
C LYS A 48 -1.61 7.17 6.43
N CYS A 49 -0.77 6.23 6.04
CA CYS A 49 -1.03 5.31 4.96
C CYS A 49 -0.80 3.85 5.39
N VAL A 50 -1.75 2.98 5.10
CA VAL A 50 -1.60 1.53 5.33
C VAL A 50 -1.65 0.78 4.01
N GLY A 51 -0.58 0.02 3.74
CA GLY A 51 -0.45 -0.80 2.55
C GLY A 51 -1.14 -2.15 2.70
N PHE A 52 -1.84 -2.58 1.66
CA PHE A 52 -2.44 -3.91 1.59
C PHE A 52 -1.74 -4.75 0.52
N THR A 53 -1.49 -6.02 0.86
CA THR A 53 -0.97 -7.01 -0.08
C THR A 53 -1.62 -8.37 0.16
N GLY A 54 -1.81 -9.13 -0.92
CA GLY A 54 -2.39 -10.45 -0.80
C GLY A 54 -2.65 -11.13 -2.13
N SER A 55 -3.18 -12.33 -2.06
CA SER A 55 -3.44 -13.19 -3.19
C SER A 55 -4.44 -12.57 -4.18
N ARG A 56 -4.16 -12.79 -5.48
CA ARG A 56 -5.16 -12.53 -6.55
C ARG A 56 -6.33 -13.53 -6.52
N LYS A 57 -6.10 -14.71 -5.90
CA LYS A 57 -7.08 -15.78 -5.69
C LYS A 57 -7.36 -15.91 -4.19
N VAL A 58 -7.67 -14.79 -3.55
CA VAL A 58 -7.96 -14.70 -2.12
C VAL A 58 -9.26 -15.44 -1.79
N SER A 59 -9.33 -16.06 -0.60
CA SER A 59 -10.54 -16.74 -0.12
C SER A 59 -11.64 -15.74 0.27
N ASP A 60 -12.90 -16.21 0.39
CA ASP A 60 -14.02 -15.35 0.82
C ASP A 60 -13.78 -14.73 2.21
N SER A 61 -13.14 -15.48 3.12
CA SER A 61 -12.75 -14.91 4.41
C SER A 61 -11.67 -13.85 4.27
N GLY A 62 -10.69 -14.02 3.38
CA GLY A 62 -9.70 -13.01 3.07
C GLY A 62 -10.33 -11.75 2.46
N ILE A 63 -11.31 -11.90 1.57
CA ILE A 63 -12.09 -10.77 1.04
C ILE A 63 -12.76 -10.01 2.18
N ARG A 64 -13.50 -10.71 3.07
CA ARG A 64 -14.19 -10.05 4.20
C ARG A 64 -13.24 -9.34 5.16
N ILE A 65 -12.07 -9.95 5.46
CA ILE A 65 -11.05 -9.34 6.31
C ILE A 65 -10.46 -8.10 5.64
N THR A 66 -10.18 -8.17 4.34
CA THR A 66 -9.67 -7.03 3.55
C THR A 66 -10.67 -5.87 3.56
N ASP A 67 -11.91 -6.16 3.21
CA ASP A 67 -13.00 -5.19 3.16
C ASP A 67 -13.18 -4.49 4.52
N SER A 68 -13.34 -5.28 5.59
CA SER A 68 -13.54 -4.74 6.94
C SER A 68 -12.33 -3.94 7.44
N SER A 69 -11.10 -4.40 7.18
CA SER A 69 -9.89 -3.67 7.60
C SER A 69 -9.72 -2.36 6.84
N ALA A 70 -9.89 -2.39 5.52
CA ALA A 70 -9.74 -1.20 4.68
C ALA A 70 -10.83 -0.17 4.97
N SER A 71 -12.08 -0.60 5.14
CA SER A 71 -13.20 0.29 5.52
C SER A 71 -12.96 0.98 6.86
N GLN A 72 -12.54 0.23 7.90
CA GLN A 72 -12.28 0.80 9.22
C GLN A 72 -11.17 1.86 9.15
N LEU A 73 -9.99 1.50 8.58
CA LEU A 73 -8.85 2.41 8.47
C LEU A 73 -9.22 3.67 7.68
N SER A 74 -9.92 3.50 6.58
CA SER A 74 -10.28 4.61 5.69
C SER A 74 -11.33 5.54 6.30
N SER A 75 -12.29 5.01 7.07
CA SER A 75 -13.25 5.80 7.84
C SER A 75 -12.58 6.65 8.92
N ASP A 76 -11.42 6.23 9.43
CA ASP A 76 -10.61 6.95 10.40
C ASP A 76 -9.57 7.89 9.75
N GLY A 77 -9.71 8.18 8.45
CA GLY A 77 -8.87 9.12 7.70
C GLY A 77 -7.50 8.56 7.26
N ILE A 78 -7.26 7.26 7.44
CA ILE A 78 -6.03 6.60 7.01
C ILE A 78 -6.16 6.19 5.54
N ALA A 79 -5.24 6.63 4.68
CA ALA A 79 -5.27 6.27 3.27
C ALA A 79 -4.86 4.80 3.06
N VAL A 80 -5.64 4.09 2.26
CA VAL A 80 -5.33 2.71 1.86
C VAL A 80 -4.42 2.72 0.64
N ILE A 81 -3.28 2.04 0.70
CA ILE A 81 -2.36 1.90 -0.44
C ILE A 81 -2.35 0.45 -0.92
N SER A 82 -2.44 0.22 -2.21
CA SER A 82 -2.26 -1.12 -2.78
C SER A 82 -1.94 -1.07 -4.27
N GLY A 83 -1.85 -2.24 -4.87
CA GLY A 83 -1.26 -2.46 -6.18
C GLY A 83 -2.18 -2.45 -7.37
N TYR A 84 -3.46 -2.40 -7.24
CA TYR A 84 -4.44 -2.42 -8.33
C TYR A 84 -4.56 -3.78 -9.06
N ALA A 85 -4.18 -4.90 -8.43
CA ALA A 85 -4.42 -6.24 -8.94
C ALA A 85 -5.84 -6.75 -8.57
N LYS A 86 -6.26 -7.89 -9.13
CA LYS A 86 -7.47 -8.60 -8.67
C LYS A 86 -7.27 -9.12 -7.23
N GLY A 87 -8.35 -9.47 -6.55
CA GLY A 87 -8.36 -10.04 -5.21
C GLY A 87 -8.15 -8.97 -4.14
N VAL A 88 -7.15 -9.12 -3.27
CA VAL A 88 -6.94 -8.24 -2.12
C VAL A 88 -6.82 -6.77 -2.51
N ASP A 89 -6.01 -6.44 -3.52
CA ASP A 89 -5.75 -5.05 -3.89
C ASP A 89 -7.04 -4.29 -4.26
N ILE A 90 -7.80 -4.82 -5.23
CA ILE A 90 -9.03 -4.14 -5.67
C ILE A 90 -10.10 -4.11 -4.58
N THR A 91 -10.18 -5.15 -3.73
CA THR A 91 -11.09 -5.17 -2.58
C THR A 91 -10.73 -4.07 -1.59
N ALA A 92 -9.45 -3.88 -1.26
CA ALA A 92 -8.99 -2.84 -0.34
C ALA A 92 -9.34 -1.43 -0.85
N HIS A 93 -9.04 -1.16 -2.13
CA HIS A 93 -9.39 0.11 -2.75
C HIS A 93 -10.88 0.40 -2.74
N LYS A 94 -11.69 -0.59 -3.15
CA LYS A 94 -13.16 -0.47 -3.18
C LYS A 94 -13.72 -0.21 -1.79
N ALA A 95 -13.30 -0.97 -0.79
CA ALA A 95 -13.73 -0.83 0.59
C ALA A 95 -13.39 0.55 1.17
N ALA A 96 -12.17 1.06 0.92
CA ALA A 96 -11.77 2.39 1.32
C ALA A 96 -12.64 3.49 0.71
N LEU A 97 -12.92 3.41 -0.58
CA LEU A 97 -13.75 4.40 -1.27
C LEU A 97 -15.22 4.33 -0.84
N GLN A 98 -15.77 3.12 -0.68
CA GLN A 98 -17.16 2.91 -0.25
C GLN A 98 -17.42 3.38 1.20
N SER A 99 -16.40 3.36 2.05
CA SER A 99 -16.48 3.92 3.41
C SER A 99 -16.32 5.44 3.48
N GLY A 100 -16.22 6.11 2.34
CA GLY A 100 -16.08 7.57 2.25
C GLY A 100 -14.64 8.08 2.45
N GLY A 101 -13.66 7.19 2.55
CA GLY A 101 -12.27 7.55 2.73
C GLY A 101 -11.47 7.64 1.42
N SER A 102 -10.17 7.39 1.49
CA SER A 102 -9.24 7.64 0.39
C SER A 102 -8.29 6.48 0.11
N THR A 103 -7.77 6.45 -1.13
CA THR A 103 -6.88 5.38 -1.55
C THR A 103 -5.81 5.82 -2.56
N VAL A 104 -4.65 5.15 -2.51
CA VAL A 104 -3.52 5.35 -3.42
C VAL A 104 -3.29 4.06 -4.23
N PHE A 105 -3.48 4.16 -5.53
CA PHE A 105 -3.23 3.09 -6.48
C PHE A 105 -1.78 3.16 -6.98
N VAL A 106 -0.92 2.23 -6.57
CA VAL A 106 0.43 2.14 -7.12
C VAL A 106 0.39 1.17 -8.29
N ILE A 107 0.48 1.68 -9.51
CA ILE A 107 0.27 0.90 -10.74
C ILE A 107 1.59 0.32 -11.30
N VAL A 108 1.50 -0.71 -12.12
CA VAL A 108 2.65 -1.43 -12.69
C VAL A 108 3.07 -0.87 -14.05
N GLU A 109 2.10 -0.38 -14.81
CA GLU A 109 2.30 0.28 -16.09
C GLU A 109 2.64 1.77 -15.91
N GLY A 110 3.12 2.40 -16.97
CA GLY A 110 3.28 3.84 -17.04
C GLY A 110 1.94 4.55 -16.88
N ILE A 111 1.96 5.73 -16.27
CA ILE A 111 0.77 6.47 -15.84
C ILE A 111 -0.19 6.79 -17.00
N LEU A 112 0.33 7.01 -18.22
CA LEU A 112 -0.47 7.27 -19.42
C LEU A 112 -1.10 6.01 -20.03
N LYS A 113 -0.69 4.82 -19.59
CA LYS A 113 -1.29 3.54 -20.00
C LYS A 113 -2.36 3.06 -19.03
N ASN A 114 -2.46 3.67 -17.85
CA ASN A 114 -3.44 3.29 -16.85
C ASN A 114 -4.87 3.48 -17.35
N ARG A 115 -5.70 2.47 -17.12
CA ARG A 115 -7.14 2.53 -17.36
C ARG A 115 -7.88 2.27 -16.05
N VAL A 116 -8.73 3.22 -15.67
CA VAL A 116 -9.53 3.07 -14.46
C VAL A 116 -10.50 1.90 -14.64
N LYS A 117 -10.43 0.92 -13.72
CA LYS A 117 -11.30 -0.27 -13.74
C LYS A 117 -12.71 0.09 -13.33
N GLY A 118 -13.69 -0.59 -13.95
CA GLY A 118 -15.11 -0.36 -13.70
C GLY A 118 -15.52 -0.49 -12.23
N GLU A 119 -14.87 -1.41 -11.50
CA GLU A 119 -15.17 -1.69 -10.08
C GLU A 119 -14.99 -0.48 -9.15
N VAL A 120 -14.18 0.50 -9.53
CA VAL A 120 -13.90 1.69 -8.70
C VAL A 120 -14.26 3.00 -9.39
N LYS A 121 -14.51 2.99 -10.71
CA LYS A 121 -14.66 4.20 -11.53
C LYS A 121 -15.69 5.19 -10.96
N GLU A 122 -16.87 4.69 -10.58
CA GLU A 122 -17.98 5.50 -10.06
C GLU A 122 -17.77 5.96 -8.60
N LEU A 123 -16.74 5.43 -7.91
CA LEU A 123 -16.41 5.79 -6.54
C LEU A 123 -15.34 6.89 -6.46
N LEU A 124 -14.66 7.19 -7.58
CA LEU A 124 -13.58 8.17 -7.62
C LEU A 124 -14.11 9.59 -7.70
N ASN A 125 -13.45 10.50 -6.98
CA ASN A 125 -13.61 11.94 -7.11
C ASN A 125 -12.24 12.63 -6.94
N ASP A 126 -12.16 13.94 -7.14
CA ASP A 126 -10.90 14.70 -7.15
C ASP A 126 -10.14 14.70 -5.82
N LYS A 127 -10.76 14.26 -4.72
CA LYS A 127 -10.19 14.32 -3.36
C LYS A 127 -9.77 12.97 -2.80
N ASN A 128 -10.41 11.88 -3.24
CA ASN A 128 -10.33 10.57 -2.57
C ASN A 128 -9.37 9.57 -3.19
N HIS A 129 -8.65 9.94 -4.26
CA HIS A 129 -7.74 8.99 -4.90
C HIS A 129 -6.46 9.62 -5.45
N LEU A 130 -5.44 8.78 -5.58
CA LEU A 130 -4.19 9.08 -6.25
C LEU A 130 -3.71 7.85 -7.02
N PHE A 131 -3.37 8.00 -8.28
CA PHE A 131 -2.61 7.01 -9.05
C PHE A 131 -1.13 7.39 -9.04
N VAL A 132 -0.25 6.43 -8.75
CA VAL A 132 1.21 6.60 -8.73
C VAL A 132 1.87 5.54 -9.59
N SER A 133 2.83 5.93 -10.42
CA SER A 133 3.71 5.04 -11.18
C SER A 133 5.16 5.49 -11.05
N GLN A 134 6.06 4.53 -10.84
CA GLN A 134 7.53 4.73 -10.87
C GLN A 134 8.13 4.48 -12.24
N PHE A 135 7.31 4.14 -13.22
CA PHE A 135 7.76 3.70 -14.55
C PHE A 135 7.54 4.79 -15.59
N LEU A 136 8.30 4.72 -16.69
CA LEU A 136 8.14 5.66 -17.80
C LEU A 136 6.67 5.74 -18.23
N PRO A 137 6.13 6.93 -18.51
CA PRO A 137 4.70 7.17 -18.67
C PRO A 137 3.96 6.30 -19.68
N ASN A 138 4.64 5.86 -20.73
CA ASN A 138 4.07 5.00 -21.78
C ASN A 138 4.46 3.52 -21.65
N LEU A 139 5.11 3.11 -20.55
CA LEU A 139 5.59 1.74 -20.37
C LEU A 139 4.41 0.76 -20.23
N ALA A 140 4.48 -0.37 -20.94
CA ALA A 140 3.50 -1.44 -20.80
C ALA A 140 3.72 -2.24 -19.51
N TRP A 141 2.67 -2.90 -19.04
CA TRP A 141 2.73 -3.80 -17.89
C TRP A 141 3.72 -4.94 -18.10
N SER A 142 4.47 -5.29 -17.04
CA SER A 142 5.29 -6.51 -16.99
C SER A 142 5.31 -7.11 -15.59
N ALA A 143 5.54 -8.44 -15.50
CA ALA A 143 5.64 -9.13 -14.22
C ALA A 143 6.85 -8.63 -13.39
N SER A 144 7.98 -8.33 -14.03
CA SER A 144 9.16 -7.77 -13.38
C SER A 144 8.86 -6.40 -12.75
N ASN A 145 8.11 -5.55 -13.46
CA ASN A 145 7.69 -4.25 -12.93
C ASN A 145 6.74 -4.40 -11.75
N ALA A 146 5.88 -5.43 -11.74
CA ALA A 146 4.99 -5.69 -10.61
C ALA A 146 5.77 -5.99 -9.33
N MET A 147 6.89 -6.71 -9.41
CA MET A 147 7.77 -6.98 -8.27
C MET A 147 8.48 -5.70 -7.79
N LYS A 148 9.02 -4.90 -8.72
CA LYS A 148 9.68 -3.62 -8.39
C LYS A 148 8.70 -2.64 -7.75
N ARG A 149 7.47 -2.55 -8.24
CA ARG A 149 6.40 -1.69 -7.74
C ARG A 149 6.05 -1.97 -6.28
N ASN A 150 6.19 -3.21 -5.80
CA ASN A 150 5.91 -3.54 -4.40
C ASN A 150 6.76 -2.71 -3.42
N ASN A 151 8.01 -2.39 -3.78
CA ASN A 151 8.85 -1.50 -2.98
C ASN A 151 8.23 -0.10 -2.85
N THR A 152 7.62 0.42 -3.91
CA THR A 152 6.93 1.72 -3.86
C THR A 152 5.72 1.67 -2.93
N ILE A 153 4.91 0.60 -2.95
CA ILE A 153 3.83 0.42 -1.98
C ILE A 153 4.37 0.45 -0.55
N ILE A 154 5.41 -0.34 -0.27
CA ILE A 154 6.01 -0.46 1.07
C ILE A 154 6.59 0.88 1.53
N GLY A 155 7.30 1.58 0.64
CA GLY A 155 7.89 2.88 0.95
C GLY A 155 6.85 3.97 1.25
N LEU A 156 5.74 3.98 0.50
CA LEU A 156 4.63 4.92 0.70
C LEU A 156 3.74 4.59 1.90
N SER A 157 3.88 3.43 2.52
CA SER A 157 3.04 2.98 3.63
C SER A 157 3.75 3.14 4.97
N ASP A 158 3.01 3.46 6.04
CA ASP A 158 3.50 3.46 7.42
C ASP A 158 3.48 2.07 8.06
N ALA A 159 2.53 1.25 7.62
CA ALA A 159 2.42 -0.16 7.99
C ALA A 159 1.86 -0.97 6.81
N MET A 160 2.11 -2.27 6.80
CA MET A 160 1.61 -3.20 5.79
C MET A 160 0.68 -4.24 6.41
N ILE A 161 -0.41 -4.57 5.71
CA ILE A 161 -1.31 -5.69 6.03
C ILE A 161 -1.20 -6.74 4.93
N LEU A 162 -0.80 -7.94 5.31
CA LEU A 162 -0.73 -9.11 4.45
C LEU A 162 -1.91 -10.03 4.75
N ILE A 163 -2.78 -10.23 3.77
CA ILE A 163 -4.02 -11.00 3.93
C ILE A 163 -3.78 -12.49 3.71
N GLU A 164 -3.43 -12.90 2.50
CA GLU A 164 -3.13 -14.29 2.15
C GLU A 164 -1.92 -14.35 1.22
N SER A 165 -0.93 -15.12 1.60
CA SER A 165 0.29 -15.37 0.82
C SER A 165 0.54 -16.86 0.68
N GLY A 166 0.84 -17.30 -0.54
CA GLY A 166 1.55 -18.58 -0.73
C GLY A 166 2.99 -18.46 -0.29
N MET A 167 3.76 -19.55 -0.42
CA MET A 167 5.19 -19.61 -0.06
C MET A 167 6.11 -18.95 -1.10
N ASN A 168 5.57 -18.38 -2.16
CA ASN A 168 6.32 -17.69 -3.21
C ASN A 168 5.44 -16.65 -3.92
N GLY A 169 6.02 -15.96 -4.92
CA GLY A 169 5.30 -14.99 -5.77
C GLY A 169 5.29 -13.57 -5.21
N GLY A 170 4.44 -12.72 -5.82
CA GLY A 170 4.45 -11.27 -5.57
C GLY A 170 4.07 -10.88 -4.15
N THR A 171 3.10 -11.56 -3.52
CA THR A 171 2.68 -11.30 -2.14
C THR A 171 3.76 -11.74 -1.15
N PHE A 172 4.37 -12.90 -1.36
CA PHE A 172 5.47 -13.38 -0.52
C PHE A 172 6.66 -12.41 -0.58
N ASN A 173 7.06 -12.01 -1.79
CA ASN A 173 8.09 -10.99 -1.95
C ASN A 173 7.74 -9.67 -1.24
N ALA A 174 6.50 -9.19 -1.33
CA ALA A 174 6.09 -7.98 -0.62
C ALA A 174 6.22 -8.11 0.91
N GLY A 175 5.88 -9.27 1.47
CA GLY A 175 6.09 -9.57 2.89
C GLY A 175 7.57 -9.55 3.28
N GLU A 176 8.44 -10.23 2.53
CA GLU A 176 9.89 -10.22 2.76
C GLU A 176 10.49 -8.81 2.67
N GLN A 177 10.11 -8.03 1.63
CA GLN A 177 10.59 -6.66 1.47
C GLN A 177 10.09 -5.75 2.61
N SER A 178 8.87 -5.96 3.12
CA SER A 178 8.37 -5.23 4.28
C SER A 178 9.24 -5.47 5.51
N LEU A 179 9.57 -6.73 5.81
CA LEU A 179 10.46 -7.08 6.94
C LEU A 179 11.89 -6.53 6.75
N LYS A 180 12.47 -6.67 5.55
CA LYS A 180 13.81 -6.14 5.22
C LYS A 180 13.90 -4.62 5.40
N ASN A 181 12.83 -3.91 5.08
CA ASN A 181 12.74 -2.46 5.27
C ASN A 181 12.25 -2.05 6.68
N LYS A 182 12.16 -3.00 7.61
CA LYS A 182 11.68 -2.77 8.98
C LYS A 182 10.30 -2.11 9.04
N LYS A 183 9.49 -2.30 8.00
CA LYS A 183 8.12 -1.81 7.94
C LYS A 183 7.24 -2.70 8.83
N PRO A 184 6.44 -2.14 9.74
CA PRO A 184 5.46 -2.92 10.50
C PRO A 184 4.60 -3.77 9.58
N LEU A 185 4.70 -5.09 9.69
CA LEU A 185 3.96 -6.05 8.85
C LEU A 185 2.93 -6.79 9.70
N PHE A 186 1.66 -6.53 9.45
CA PHE A 186 0.55 -7.23 10.07
C PHE A 186 0.08 -8.35 9.16
N VAL A 187 0.03 -9.57 9.68
CA VAL A 187 -0.27 -10.79 8.92
C VAL A 187 -1.54 -11.41 9.46
N VAL A 188 -2.51 -11.65 8.58
CA VAL A 188 -3.76 -12.29 9.01
C VAL A 188 -3.45 -13.69 9.54
N GLU A 189 -3.84 -13.93 10.80
CA GLU A 189 -3.73 -15.21 11.47
C GLU A 189 -5.06 -15.94 11.38
N TYR A 190 -5.10 -17.00 10.58
CA TYR A 190 -6.27 -17.87 10.45
C TYR A 190 -6.25 -18.95 11.54
N GLY A 191 -7.41 -19.23 12.17
CA GLY A 191 -7.54 -20.29 13.18
C GLY A 191 -7.37 -21.71 12.64
N VAL A 192 -7.45 -21.87 11.31
CA VAL A 192 -7.22 -23.12 10.59
C VAL A 192 -6.27 -22.87 9.41
N SER A 193 -5.46 -23.89 9.11
CA SER A 193 -4.55 -23.82 7.96
C SER A 193 -5.34 -23.65 6.65
N LYS A 194 -4.85 -22.78 5.77
CA LYS A 194 -5.43 -22.52 4.46
C LYS A 194 -4.36 -22.62 3.37
N PRO A 195 -4.61 -23.35 2.27
CA PRO A 195 -3.66 -23.45 1.17
C PRO A 195 -3.31 -22.08 0.55
N THR A 196 -4.24 -21.12 0.57
CA THR A 196 -4.02 -19.75 0.05
C THR A 196 -3.20 -18.88 0.97
N ALA A 197 -2.94 -19.30 2.20
CA ALA A 197 -2.27 -18.54 3.28
C ALA A 197 -1.11 -19.30 3.95
N GLU A 198 -0.49 -20.25 3.26
CA GLU A 198 0.67 -21.00 3.80
C GLU A 198 1.83 -20.08 4.18
N GLY A 199 2.09 -19.04 3.38
CA GLY A 199 3.11 -18.04 3.66
C GLY A 199 2.83 -17.17 4.88
N ASN A 200 1.57 -17.07 5.33
CA ASN A 200 1.24 -16.27 6.51
C ASN A 200 1.93 -16.84 7.76
N ALA A 201 1.94 -18.17 7.93
CA ALA A 201 2.63 -18.82 9.05
C ALA A 201 4.14 -18.50 9.05
N PHE A 202 4.77 -18.53 7.88
CA PHE A 202 6.17 -18.12 7.71
C PHE A 202 6.40 -16.69 8.23
N PHE A 203 5.61 -15.71 7.81
CA PHE A 203 5.79 -14.32 8.23
C PHE A 203 5.54 -14.14 9.73
N LEU A 204 4.55 -14.81 10.30
CA LEU A 204 4.29 -14.78 11.76
C LEU A 204 5.48 -15.29 12.58
N GLN A 205 6.22 -16.28 12.08
CA GLN A 205 7.43 -16.79 12.71
C GLN A 205 8.67 -15.90 12.49
N HIS A 206 8.67 -15.05 11.46
CA HIS A 206 9.83 -14.26 11.05
C HIS A 206 9.68 -12.74 11.29
N GLY A 207 8.82 -12.33 12.23
CA GLY A 207 8.70 -10.93 12.66
C GLY A 207 7.43 -10.21 12.22
N GLY A 208 6.55 -10.89 11.49
CA GLY A 208 5.20 -10.38 11.21
C GLY A 208 4.34 -10.39 12.48
N MET A 209 3.54 -9.36 12.67
CA MET A 209 2.63 -9.24 13.80
C MET A 209 1.26 -9.83 13.46
N PRO A 210 0.65 -10.64 14.34
CA PRO A 210 -0.64 -11.26 14.04
C PRO A 210 -1.76 -10.20 13.98
N LEU A 211 -2.53 -10.26 12.88
CA LEU A 211 -3.81 -9.60 12.73
C LEU A 211 -4.92 -10.64 12.96
N ARG A 212 -5.60 -10.52 14.09
CA ARG A 212 -6.65 -11.46 14.53
C ARG A 212 -8.04 -10.84 14.40
N GLY A 213 -9.05 -11.67 14.29
CA GLY A 213 -10.45 -11.26 14.41
C GLY A 213 -10.94 -11.31 15.86
N ASP A 214 -11.99 -10.56 16.15
CA ASP A 214 -12.80 -10.70 17.36
C ASP A 214 -13.71 -11.95 17.28
N LYS A 215 -14.56 -12.14 18.28
CA LYS A 215 -15.51 -13.26 18.33
C LYS A 215 -16.50 -13.33 17.14
N ASN A 216 -16.68 -12.22 16.43
CA ASN A 216 -17.53 -12.12 15.24
C ASN A 216 -16.71 -12.18 13.94
N GLY A 217 -15.39 -12.39 14.03
CA GLY A 217 -14.47 -12.41 12.89
C GLY A 217 -14.09 -11.04 12.34
N LYS A 218 -14.46 -9.94 13.04
CA LYS A 218 -14.07 -8.58 12.63
C LYS A 218 -12.61 -8.33 12.99
N PRO A 219 -11.76 -7.79 12.07
CA PRO A 219 -10.35 -7.53 12.34
C PRO A 219 -10.12 -6.58 13.52
N ILE A 220 -9.20 -6.93 14.41
CA ILE A 220 -8.79 -6.11 15.56
C ILE A 220 -7.59 -5.26 15.15
N LEU A 221 -7.80 -4.00 14.79
CA LEU A 221 -6.78 -3.09 14.24
C LEU A 221 -6.00 -2.31 15.29
N LYS A 222 -6.25 -2.52 16.59
CA LYS A 222 -5.59 -1.77 17.69
C LYS A 222 -4.06 -1.70 17.54
N ARG A 223 -3.41 -2.80 17.18
CA ARG A 223 -1.95 -2.84 16.99
C ARG A 223 -1.50 -2.07 15.75
N VAL A 224 -2.33 -2.03 14.71
CA VAL A 224 -2.06 -1.23 13.50
C VAL A 224 -2.06 0.24 13.88
N TYR A 225 -3.11 0.75 14.55
CA TYR A 225 -3.18 2.13 15.02
C TYR A 225 -1.98 2.49 15.93
N SER A 226 -1.64 1.63 16.90
CA SER A 226 -0.48 1.86 17.76
C SER A 226 0.85 1.92 17.01
N ALA A 227 1.00 1.22 15.89
CA ALA A 227 2.20 1.30 15.06
C ALA A 227 2.26 2.62 14.28
N LEU A 228 1.12 3.13 13.82
CA LEU A 228 1.03 4.42 13.14
C LEU A 228 1.36 5.59 14.07
N GLU A 229 0.93 5.55 15.35
CA GLU A 229 1.25 6.56 16.36
C GLU A 229 2.74 6.59 16.72
N LYS A 230 3.38 5.43 16.86
CA LYS A 230 4.81 5.32 17.18
C LYS A 230 5.72 5.89 16.10
N ASN A 231 5.31 5.84 14.84
CA ASN A 231 6.07 6.44 13.74
C ASN A 231 6.07 7.97 13.83
N GLU A 232 4.96 8.61 14.24
CA GLU A 232 4.90 10.07 14.46
C GLU A 232 5.85 10.53 15.57
N THR A 233 5.88 9.79 16.68
CA THR A 233 6.75 10.14 17.82
C THR A 233 8.23 10.06 17.43
N LYS A 234 8.63 9.09 16.64
CA LYS A 234 10.00 8.98 16.13
C LYS A 234 10.38 10.13 15.19
N GLU A 235 9.50 10.47 14.24
CA GLU A 235 9.76 11.57 13.30
C GLU A 235 9.83 12.92 13.99
N SER A 236 8.98 13.16 14.99
CA SER A 236 9.05 14.40 15.80
C SER A 236 10.32 14.50 16.64
N TYR A 237 10.84 13.40 17.20
CA TYR A 237 12.11 13.39 17.92
C TYR A 237 13.32 13.56 16.99
N GLU A 238 13.33 12.98 15.81
CA GLU A 238 14.39 13.16 14.81
C GLU A 238 14.43 14.60 14.31
N GLN A 239 13.28 15.24 14.03
CA GLN A 239 13.22 16.66 13.64
C GLN A 239 13.69 17.60 14.75
N LEU A 240 13.36 17.33 16.02
CA LEU A 240 13.82 18.15 17.16
C LEU A 240 15.33 18.01 17.37
N SER A 241 15.92 16.85 17.15
CA SER A 241 17.36 16.64 17.29
C SER A 241 18.18 17.32 16.18
N PHE A 242 17.62 17.47 14.98
CA PHE A 242 18.25 18.21 13.86
C PHE A 242 18.23 19.74 14.06
N ASN A 243 17.24 20.28 14.79
CA ASN A 243 17.13 21.73 15.03
C ASN A 243 17.92 22.22 16.26
N LEU A 244 18.57 21.31 17.01
CA LEU A 244 19.37 21.62 18.19
C LEU A 244 20.88 21.39 17.98
N GLY A 245 21.33 21.07 16.79
CA GLY A 245 22.72 20.95 16.35
C GLY A 245 23.07 22.06 15.37
#